data_15e79db010373759d8598d44196edbca
#
_entry.id   15e79db010373759d8598d44196edbca
#
_cell.length_a   1.000
_cell.length_b   1.000
_cell.length_c   1.000
_cell.angle_alpha   90.00
_cell.angle_beta   90.00
_cell.angle_gamma   90.00
#
_symmetry.space_group_name_H-M   'P 1'
#
loop_
_entity.id
_entity.type
_entity.pdbx_description
1 polymer ?
#
loop_
_entity_poly.entity_id
_entity_poly.type
_entity_poly.pdbx_seq_one_letter_code
_entity_poly.pdbx_strand_id
1 'polypeptide(L)'
;MWIDDIAKRRPISHNIDRGGMVRPLHGLVLHIQIGHENGTFGSFNTRGFGASSHFGNPKQGDLEQFVDTDDTAWAQKAGNPFWISIENEGFKGHSLTPSQIDNVAKLLGWLHWNEQIPIKLAETPNDFGLGYHAMGKASWGGHIQCPGKPILAQRTLILERAGFWRPEPATIDI
;
A
#
# COMPACT_ATOMS: atom_id res chain seq x y z
N MET A 1 3.36 12.27 -4.98
CA MET A 1 4.64 12.00 -5.70
C MET A 1 4.57 10.64 -6.38
N TRP A 2 5.08 10.51 -7.61
CA TRP A 2 5.31 9.24 -8.28
C TRP A 2 6.70 8.73 -7.91
N ILE A 3 6.82 7.41 -7.62
CA ILE A 3 8.07 6.80 -7.13
C ILE A 3 8.61 5.77 -8.13
N ASP A 4 8.97 6.30 -9.32
CA ASP A 4 9.37 5.51 -10.50
C ASP A 4 10.63 4.65 -10.28
N ASP A 5 11.40 4.90 -9.23
CA ASP A 5 12.58 4.12 -8.82
C ASP A 5 12.22 2.77 -8.17
N ILE A 6 11.01 2.63 -7.63
CA ILE A 6 10.58 1.39 -6.97
C ILE A 6 9.28 0.80 -7.51
N ALA A 7 8.49 1.55 -8.26
CA ALA A 7 7.19 1.10 -8.76
C ALA A 7 6.97 1.52 -10.21
N LYS A 8 6.34 0.63 -10.98
CA LYS A 8 5.91 0.94 -12.34
C LYS A 8 4.69 1.86 -12.30
N ARG A 9 4.77 3.02 -12.92
CA ARG A 9 3.66 3.97 -13.01
C ARG A 9 2.53 3.41 -13.87
N ARG A 10 1.32 3.34 -13.30
CA ARG A 10 0.09 2.90 -13.97
C ARG A 10 -1.11 3.70 -13.46
N PRO A 11 -1.23 5.00 -13.80
CA PRO A 11 -2.18 5.91 -13.16
C PRO A 11 -3.63 5.56 -13.48
N ILE A 12 -4.49 5.70 -12.48
CA ILE A 12 -5.95 5.72 -12.63
C ILE A 12 -6.44 7.17 -12.71
N SER A 13 -7.63 7.36 -13.31
CA SER A 13 -8.23 8.69 -13.52
C SER A 13 -9.45 8.95 -12.64
N HIS A 14 -9.93 7.94 -11.93
CA HIS A 14 -11.17 7.98 -11.15
C HIS A 14 -10.95 7.48 -9.72
N ASN A 15 -11.93 7.73 -8.84
CA ASN A 15 -11.96 7.25 -7.45
C ASN A 15 -10.73 7.70 -6.62
N ILE A 16 -10.33 8.97 -6.80
CA ILE A 16 -9.21 9.63 -6.12
C ILE A 16 -9.60 11.07 -5.76
N ASP A 17 -9.00 11.61 -4.69
CA ASP A 17 -9.08 13.02 -4.34
C ASP A 17 -7.70 13.65 -4.50
N ARG A 18 -7.60 14.69 -5.37
CA ARG A 18 -6.33 15.35 -5.67
C ARG A 18 -5.84 16.18 -4.48
N GLY A 19 -4.56 15.99 -4.12
CA GLY A 19 -3.92 16.73 -3.03
C GLY A 19 -4.53 16.45 -1.65
N GLY A 20 -5.23 15.34 -1.47
CA GLY A 20 -5.99 15.04 -0.26
C GLY A 20 -5.21 14.41 0.89
N MET A 21 -3.93 14.09 0.71
CA MET A 21 -3.13 13.47 1.77
C MET A 21 -2.70 14.47 2.84
N VAL A 22 -2.81 14.05 4.10
CA VAL A 22 -2.45 14.82 5.30
C VAL A 22 -1.15 14.28 5.88
N ARG A 23 -0.18 15.17 6.08
CA ARG A 23 1.12 14.80 6.68
C ARG A 23 1.22 15.23 8.15
N PRO A 24 1.96 14.51 9.00
CA PRO A 24 2.76 13.33 8.64
C PRO A 24 1.89 12.14 8.28
N LEU A 25 2.32 11.34 7.28
CA LEU A 25 1.66 10.06 6.96
C LEU A 25 1.80 9.09 8.12
N HIS A 26 0.76 8.29 8.37
CA HIS A 26 0.82 7.27 9.41
C HIS A 26 1.57 6.01 8.97
N GLY A 27 1.49 5.63 7.68
CA GLY A 27 2.21 4.47 7.18
C GLY A 27 1.60 3.79 5.97
N LEU A 28 1.82 2.47 5.88
CA LEU A 28 1.38 1.61 4.80
C LEU A 28 0.30 0.64 5.29
N VAL A 29 -0.85 0.60 4.61
CA VAL A 29 -1.97 -0.31 4.93
C VAL A 29 -2.01 -1.46 3.94
N LEU A 30 -1.97 -2.69 4.48
CA LEU A 30 -2.12 -3.92 3.70
C LEU A 30 -3.58 -4.24 3.43
N HIS A 31 -3.90 -4.52 2.15
CA HIS A 31 -5.17 -5.04 1.68
C HIS A 31 -4.98 -6.34 0.88
N ILE A 32 -6.08 -7.03 0.57
CA ILE A 32 -6.15 -8.15 -0.37
C ILE A 32 -7.23 -7.88 -1.39
N GLN A 33 -6.90 -7.93 -2.68
CA GLN A 33 -7.76 -7.56 -3.80
C GLN A 33 -9.03 -8.41 -3.94
N ILE A 34 -8.97 -9.68 -3.51
CA ILE A 34 -9.97 -10.71 -3.82
C ILE A 34 -10.15 -10.81 -5.36
N GLY A 35 -9.01 -10.83 -6.07
CA GLY A 35 -8.99 -10.82 -7.53
C GLY A 35 -7.60 -10.87 -8.11
N HIS A 36 -7.54 -10.62 -9.42
CA HIS A 36 -6.31 -10.51 -10.20
C HIS A 36 -5.97 -9.05 -10.47
N GLU A 37 -4.67 -8.73 -10.55
CA GLU A 37 -4.13 -7.37 -10.65
C GLU A 37 -4.79 -6.54 -11.77
N ASN A 38 -4.87 -7.06 -12.99
CA ASN A 38 -5.46 -6.33 -14.11
C ASN A 38 -6.97 -6.05 -13.92
N GLY A 39 -7.69 -6.94 -13.28
CA GLY A 39 -9.11 -6.75 -12.95
C GLY A 39 -9.29 -5.66 -11.90
N THR A 40 -8.43 -5.64 -10.89
CA THR A 40 -8.40 -4.63 -9.84
C THR A 40 -8.09 -3.25 -10.41
N PHE A 41 -7.05 -3.12 -11.23
CA PHE A 41 -6.74 -1.88 -11.93
C PHE A 41 -7.93 -1.39 -12.76
N GLY A 42 -8.55 -2.26 -13.57
CA GLY A 42 -9.71 -1.92 -14.40
C GLY A 42 -10.89 -1.41 -13.57
N SER A 43 -11.18 -2.06 -12.44
CA SER A 43 -12.23 -1.65 -11.50
C SER A 43 -11.93 -0.27 -10.90
N PHE A 44 -10.72 -0.07 -10.40
CA PHE A 44 -10.30 1.20 -9.79
C PHE A 44 -10.32 2.36 -10.80
N ASN A 45 -10.02 2.08 -12.07
CA ASN A 45 -10.08 3.09 -13.13
C ASN A 45 -11.47 3.25 -13.76
N THR A 46 -12.49 2.56 -13.24
CA THR A 46 -13.88 2.71 -13.68
C THR A 46 -14.58 3.79 -12.87
N ARG A 47 -15.16 4.79 -13.57
CA ARG A 47 -15.92 5.87 -12.93
C ARG A 47 -17.05 5.32 -12.07
N GLY A 48 -17.12 5.76 -10.80
CA GLY A 48 -18.19 5.38 -9.87
C GLY A 48 -18.02 4.00 -9.22
N PHE A 49 -16.89 3.32 -9.43
CA PHE A 49 -16.60 2.07 -8.71
C PHE A 49 -16.53 2.29 -7.19
N GLY A 50 -16.04 3.47 -6.75
CA GLY A 50 -16.08 3.90 -5.36
C GLY A 50 -14.96 3.36 -4.47
N ALA A 51 -13.93 2.77 -5.07
CA ALA A 51 -12.73 2.30 -4.37
C ALA A 51 -11.49 2.44 -5.25
N SER A 52 -10.33 2.58 -4.60
CA SER A 52 -9.01 2.56 -5.24
C SER A 52 -7.91 2.28 -4.21
N SER A 53 -6.66 2.17 -4.67
CA SER A 53 -5.46 2.03 -3.85
C SER A 53 -4.32 2.84 -4.47
N HIS A 54 -3.35 3.25 -3.65
CA HIS A 54 -2.13 3.88 -4.17
C HIS A 54 -1.31 2.90 -4.98
N PHE A 55 -1.20 1.66 -4.50
CA PHE A 55 -0.38 0.63 -5.12
C PHE A 55 -1.16 -0.64 -5.38
N GLY A 56 -0.80 -1.32 -6.48
CA GLY A 56 -1.13 -2.69 -6.78
C GLY A 56 0.12 -3.57 -6.68
N ASN A 57 -0.02 -4.75 -6.10
CA ASN A 57 1.07 -5.67 -5.86
C ASN A 57 0.77 -7.03 -6.48
N PRO A 58 1.19 -7.27 -7.73
CA PRO A 58 0.93 -8.53 -8.42
C PRO A 58 1.65 -9.68 -7.72
N LYS A 59 1.16 -10.93 -7.90
CA LYS A 59 1.80 -12.13 -7.34
C LYS A 59 3.23 -12.33 -7.81
N GLN A 60 3.54 -11.82 -9.00
CA GLN A 60 4.86 -11.83 -9.61
C GLN A 60 5.05 -10.53 -10.40
N GLY A 61 6.28 -10.04 -10.44
CA GLY A 61 6.63 -8.82 -11.16
C GLY A 61 6.73 -7.59 -10.26
N ASP A 62 6.75 -6.44 -10.91
CA ASP A 62 7.01 -5.17 -10.26
C ASP A 62 5.78 -4.63 -9.53
N LEU A 63 6.03 -3.90 -8.46
CA LEU A 63 5.04 -3.06 -7.81
C LEU A 63 4.46 -2.06 -8.81
N GLU A 64 3.15 -1.87 -8.84
CA GLU A 64 2.48 -0.87 -9.69
C GLU A 64 1.98 0.30 -8.82
N GLN A 65 2.18 1.53 -9.28
CA GLN A 65 1.63 2.72 -8.63
C GLN A 65 0.45 3.27 -9.43
N PHE A 66 -0.73 3.29 -8.81
CA PHE A 66 -2.00 3.73 -9.42
C PHE A 66 -2.35 5.18 -9.08
N VAL A 67 -1.99 5.63 -7.87
CA VAL A 67 -2.31 6.95 -7.35
C VAL A 67 -1.02 7.63 -6.86
N ASP A 68 -0.89 8.91 -7.14
CA ASP A 68 0.18 9.75 -6.62
C ASP A 68 0.13 9.76 -5.08
N THR A 69 1.29 9.70 -4.38
CA THR A 69 1.31 9.67 -2.91
C THR A 69 0.90 10.99 -2.25
N ASP A 70 0.67 12.05 -3.02
CA ASP A 70 0.09 13.32 -2.54
C ASP A 70 -1.44 13.38 -2.74
N ASP A 71 -1.99 12.46 -3.54
CA ASP A 71 -3.42 12.30 -3.77
C ASP A 71 -3.99 11.23 -2.83
N THR A 72 -5.27 11.33 -2.46
CA THR A 72 -5.93 10.34 -1.61
C THR A 72 -6.54 9.23 -2.44
N ALA A 73 -6.15 7.98 -2.21
CA ALA A 73 -6.84 6.80 -2.72
C ALA A 73 -8.04 6.44 -1.81
N TRP A 74 -9.08 5.87 -2.40
CA TRP A 74 -10.31 5.50 -1.69
C TRP A 74 -10.26 4.04 -1.20
N ALA A 75 -9.34 3.73 -0.27
CA ALA A 75 -9.06 2.37 0.18
C ALA A 75 -9.66 2.02 1.55
N GLN A 76 -9.66 2.95 2.50
CA GLN A 76 -10.03 2.69 3.89
C GLN A 76 -10.80 3.85 4.56
N LYS A 77 -11.68 4.51 3.83
CA LYS A 77 -12.61 5.56 4.33
C LYS A 77 -11.92 6.63 5.20
N ALA A 78 -12.20 6.67 6.53
CA ALA A 78 -11.62 7.67 7.43
C ALA A 78 -10.08 7.61 7.50
N GLY A 79 -9.47 6.50 7.11
CA GLY A 79 -8.01 6.36 7.02
C GLY A 79 -7.41 6.88 5.71
N ASN A 80 -8.23 7.14 4.67
CA ASN A 80 -7.72 7.53 3.36
C ASN A 80 -6.73 8.70 3.38
N PRO A 81 -6.97 9.82 4.11
CA PRO A 81 -6.05 10.95 4.05
C PRO A 81 -4.71 10.74 4.76
N PHE A 82 -4.56 9.70 5.57
CA PHE A 82 -3.41 9.54 6.47
C PHE A 82 -2.51 8.36 6.11
N TRP A 83 -2.99 7.44 5.27
CA TRP A 83 -2.34 6.17 5.03
C TRP A 83 -2.14 5.90 3.55
N ILE A 84 -0.96 5.48 3.18
CA ILE A 84 -0.68 4.88 1.87
C ILE A 84 -1.28 3.46 1.86
N SER A 85 -1.94 3.08 0.79
CA SER A 85 -2.58 1.77 0.65
C SER A 85 -1.92 0.91 -0.41
N ILE A 86 -1.85 -0.40 -0.17
CA ILE A 86 -1.37 -1.39 -1.13
C ILE A 86 -2.34 -2.56 -1.21
N GLU A 87 -2.83 -2.83 -2.41
CA GLU A 87 -3.69 -3.96 -2.72
C GLU A 87 -2.87 -5.12 -3.26
N ASN A 88 -2.87 -6.23 -2.54
CA ASN A 88 -2.13 -7.41 -2.91
C ASN A 88 -3.00 -8.35 -3.73
N GLU A 89 -2.52 -8.75 -4.92
CA GLU A 89 -3.20 -9.74 -5.76
C GLU A 89 -3.37 -11.05 -5.01
N GLY A 90 -4.58 -11.59 -5.02
CA GLY A 90 -4.89 -12.86 -4.39
C GLY A 90 -6.32 -12.95 -3.91
N PHE A 91 -6.60 -14.01 -3.16
CA PHE A 91 -7.92 -14.30 -2.63
C PHE A 91 -7.88 -14.47 -1.12
N LYS A 92 -9.03 -14.32 -0.48
CA LYS A 92 -9.19 -14.47 0.97
C LYS A 92 -8.57 -15.79 1.46
N GLY A 93 -7.73 -15.69 2.49
CA GLY A 93 -7.05 -16.85 3.08
C GLY A 93 -5.71 -17.21 2.43
N HIS A 94 -5.30 -16.50 1.38
CA HIS A 94 -3.98 -16.67 0.79
C HIS A 94 -2.91 -15.86 1.53
N SER A 95 -1.70 -16.40 1.55
CA SER A 95 -0.48 -15.69 1.94
C SER A 95 0.05 -14.87 0.76
N LEU A 96 0.87 -13.87 1.05
CA LEU A 96 1.67 -13.18 0.04
C LEU A 96 2.74 -14.13 -0.51
N THR A 97 3.04 -14.00 -1.79
CA THR A 97 4.19 -14.64 -2.42
C THR A 97 5.50 -13.98 -1.95
N PRO A 98 6.67 -14.63 -2.11
CA PRO A 98 7.96 -13.98 -1.83
C PRO A 98 8.14 -12.65 -2.56
N SER A 99 7.74 -12.57 -3.85
CA SER A 99 7.79 -11.33 -4.65
C SER A 99 6.90 -10.24 -4.06
N GLN A 100 5.68 -10.58 -3.62
CA GLN A 100 4.79 -9.61 -2.98
C GLN A 100 5.35 -9.10 -1.65
N ILE A 101 5.96 -9.97 -0.84
CA ILE A 101 6.62 -9.57 0.41
C ILE A 101 7.77 -8.59 0.12
N ASP A 102 8.59 -8.88 -0.90
CA ASP A 102 9.70 -8.00 -1.29
C ASP A 102 9.21 -6.64 -1.76
N ASN A 103 8.14 -6.60 -2.55
CA ASN A 103 7.54 -5.36 -3.01
C ASN A 103 6.97 -4.51 -1.84
N VAL A 104 6.25 -5.14 -0.88
CA VAL A 104 5.76 -4.43 0.32
C VAL A 104 6.92 -3.91 1.16
N ALA A 105 7.95 -4.72 1.36
CA ALA A 105 9.12 -4.34 2.14
C ALA A 105 9.88 -3.18 1.48
N LYS A 106 10.05 -3.21 0.17
CA LYS A 106 10.66 -2.14 -0.63
C LYS A 106 9.87 -0.83 -0.49
N LEU A 107 8.55 -0.89 -0.63
CA LEU A 107 7.70 0.28 -0.46
C LEU A 107 7.74 0.84 0.97
N LEU A 108 7.69 -0.01 2.00
CA LEU A 108 7.81 0.42 3.39
C LEU A 108 9.19 1.03 3.67
N GLY A 109 10.26 0.44 3.13
CA GLY A 109 11.61 0.99 3.21
C GLY A 109 11.69 2.38 2.56
N TRP A 110 11.11 2.54 1.36
CA TRP A 110 11.03 3.83 0.69
C TRP A 110 10.27 4.88 1.53
N LEU A 111 9.12 4.51 2.10
CA LEU A 111 8.34 5.37 2.99
C LEU A 111 9.11 5.73 4.26
N HIS A 112 9.91 4.80 4.80
CA HIS A 112 10.78 5.07 5.94
C HIS A 112 11.79 6.19 5.65
N TRP A 113 12.48 6.10 4.52
CA TRP A 113 13.53 7.06 4.15
C TRP A 113 12.98 8.41 3.70
N ASN A 114 11.86 8.45 3.01
CA ASN A 114 11.34 9.68 2.39
C ASN A 114 10.24 10.36 3.21
N GLU A 115 9.43 9.59 3.94
CA GLU A 115 8.28 10.10 4.72
C GLU A 115 8.46 9.86 6.24
N GLN A 116 9.62 9.35 6.65
CA GLN A 116 9.95 9.08 8.07
C GLN A 116 9.00 8.09 8.76
N ILE A 117 8.35 7.22 8.01
CA ILE A 117 7.48 6.18 8.55
C ILE A 117 8.31 5.16 9.34
N PRO A 118 8.02 4.86 10.61
CA PRO A 118 8.80 3.89 11.37
C PRO A 118 8.56 2.47 10.86
N ILE A 119 9.64 1.66 10.77
CA ILE A 119 9.56 0.24 10.41
C ILE A 119 9.13 -0.55 11.65
N LYS A 120 7.83 -0.52 11.94
CA LYS A 120 7.20 -1.24 13.05
C LYS A 120 5.76 -1.61 12.71
N LEU A 121 5.15 -2.49 13.49
CA LEU A 121 3.73 -2.82 13.37
C LEU A 121 2.87 -1.65 13.85
N ALA A 122 1.78 -1.38 13.12
CA ALA A 122 0.69 -0.54 13.53
C ALA A 122 -0.55 -1.43 13.78
N GLU A 123 -1.17 -1.30 14.94
CA GLU A 123 -2.32 -2.12 15.36
C GLU A 123 -3.62 -1.31 15.47
N THR A 124 -3.50 0.02 15.44
CA THR A 124 -4.64 0.97 15.47
C THR A 124 -4.49 2.04 14.40
N PRO A 125 -5.59 2.69 13.97
CA PRO A 125 -5.54 3.81 13.01
C PRO A 125 -4.68 5.01 13.43
N ASN A 126 -4.38 5.14 14.73
CA ASN A 126 -3.57 6.24 15.27
C ASN A 126 -2.08 5.89 15.41
N ASP A 127 -1.70 4.64 15.14
CA ASP A 127 -0.30 4.23 15.15
C ASP A 127 0.42 4.66 13.87
N PHE A 128 1.74 4.46 13.85
CA PHE A 128 2.60 4.70 12.69
C PHE A 128 3.31 3.40 12.31
N GLY A 129 3.45 3.12 11.00
CA GLY A 129 4.18 1.95 10.51
C GLY A 129 3.40 1.08 9.51
N LEU A 130 3.53 -0.25 9.63
CA LEU A 130 2.85 -1.23 8.78
C LEU A 130 1.52 -1.65 9.39
N GLY A 131 0.43 -1.08 8.90
CA GLY A 131 -0.93 -1.36 9.30
C GLY A 131 -1.65 -2.35 8.38
N TYR A 132 -2.93 -2.53 8.63
CA TYR A 132 -3.82 -3.40 7.86
C TYR A 132 -5.26 -2.91 7.92
N HIS A 133 -6.07 -3.19 6.88
CA HIS A 133 -7.40 -2.62 6.74
C HIS A 133 -8.32 -2.90 7.94
N ALA A 134 -8.35 -4.14 8.44
CA ALA A 134 -9.24 -4.53 9.54
C ALA A 134 -9.00 -3.77 10.85
N MET A 135 -7.82 -3.15 11.06
CA MET A 135 -7.51 -2.41 12.30
C MET A 135 -8.43 -1.20 12.49
N GLY A 136 -8.94 -0.62 11.39
CA GLY A 136 -9.82 0.55 11.42
C GLY A 136 -11.28 0.23 11.73
N LYS A 137 -11.65 -1.05 11.78
CA LYS A 137 -13.02 -1.50 12.12
C LYS A 137 -14.09 -0.73 11.32
N ALA A 138 -15.16 -0.30 11.98
CA ALA A 138 -16.27 0.42 11.36
C ALA A 138 -15.85 1.77 10.72
N SER A 139 -14.88 2.50 11.30
CA SER A 139 -14.40 3.78 10.77
C SER A 139 -13.72 3.63 9.40
N TRP A 140 -13.16 2.44 9.10
CA TRP A 140 -12.55 2.11 7.83
C TRP A 140 -13.46 1.23 6.95
N GLY A 141 -14.78 1.26 7.15
CA GLY A 141 -15.74 0.56 6.32
C GLY A 141 -16.10 -0.86 6.75
N GLY A 142 -15.61 -1.32 7.91
CA GLY A 142 -16.04 -2.59 8.49
C GLY A 142 -15.44 -3.86 7.86
N HIS A 143 -14.36 -3.74 7.09
CA HIS A 143 -13.69 -4.86 6.41
C HIS A 143 -12.79 -5.67 7.38
N ILE A 144 -13.40 -6.24 8.44
CA ILE A 144 -12.72 -6.92 9.55
C ILE A 144 -11.90 -8.16 9.17
N GLN A 145 -11.97 -8.62 7.94
CA GLN A 145 -11.23 -9.78 7.45
C GLN A 145 -10.11 -9.43 6.44
N CYS A 146 -9.92 -8.14 6.12
CA CYS A 146 -8.89 -7.69 5.19
C CYS A 146 -7.61 -7.28 5.95
N PRO A 147 -6.43 -7.77 5.56
CA PRO A 147 -6.12 -8.66 4.41
C PRO A 147 -6.22 -10.15 4.74
N GLY A 148 -6.52 -10.53 5.97
CA GLY A 148 -6.62 -11.90 6.42
C GLY A 148 -5.43 -12.38 7.25
N LYS A 149 -5.66 -13.40 8.10
CA LYS A 149 -4.65 -13.93 9.04
C LYS A 149 -3.35 -14.36 8.39
N PRO A 150 -3.33 -15.05 7.22
CA PRO A 150 -2.07 -15.47 6.60
C PRO A 150 -1.16 -14.28 6.26
N ILE A 151 -1.70 -13.19 5.73
CA ILE A 151 -0.93 -11.97 5.43
C ILE A 151 -0.47 -11.28 6.72
N LEU A 152 -1.34 -11.21 7.73
CA LEU A 152 -0.96 -10.64 9.03
C LEU A 152 0.20 -11.38 9.68
N ALA A 153 0.28 -12.72 9.53
CA ALA A 153 1.39 -13.53 10.03
C ALA A 153 2.73 -13.24 9.33
N GLN A 154 2.70 -12.64 8.13
CA GLN A 154 3.90 -12.32 7.36
C GLN A 154 4.46 -10.91 7.66
N ARG A 155 3.78 -10.08 8.45
CA ARG A 155 4.18 -8.68 8.71
C ARG A 155 5.58 -8.57 9.33
N THR A 156 5.96 -9.47 10.25
CA THR A 156 7.30 -9.46 10.85
C THR A 156 8.40 -9.65 9.79
N LEU A 157 8.21 -10.59 8.87
CA LEU A 157 9.14 -10.82 7.76
C LEU A 157 9.23 -9.60 6.83
N ILE A 158 8.10 -8.93 6.58
CA ILE A 158 8.08 -7.67 5.80
C ILE A 158 8.91 -6.60 6.50
N LEU A 159 8.75 -6.41 7.83
CA LEU A 159 9.54 -5.43 8.58
C LEU A 159 11.04 -5.74 8.55
N GLU A 160 11.42 -7.01 8.72
CA GLU A 160 12.82 -7.44 8.64
C GLU A 160 13.43 -7.06 7.28
N ARG A 161 12.74 -7.39 6.18
CA ARG A 161 13.22 -7.04 4.83
C ARG A 161 13.25 -5.54 4.59
N ALA A 162 12.24 -4.80 5.03
CA ALA A 162 12.20 -3.34 4.91
C ALA A 162 13.37 -2.66 5.65
N GLY A 163 13.80 -3.20 6.79
CA GLY A 163 14.95 -2.71 7.55
C GLY A 163 16.29 -2.79 6.80
N PHE A 164 16.40 -3.67 5.80
CA PHE A 164 17.58 -3.78 4.94
C PHE A 164 17.52 -2.90 3.68
N TRP A 165 16.35 -2.38 3.32
CA TRP A 165 16.20 -1.56 2.13
C TRP A 165 16.98 -0.23 2.28
N ARG A 166 17.62 0.19 1.21
CA ARG A 166 18.31 1.48 1.12
C ARG A 166 18.02 2.08 -0.25
N PRO A 167 17.85 3.42 -0.36
CA PRO A 167 17.77 4.08 -1.65
C PRO A 167 19.06 3.85 -2.44
N GLU A 168 18.94 3.72 -3.76
CA GLU A 168 20.11 3.72 -4.62
C GLU A 168 20.92 5.03 -4.40
N PRO A 169 22.25 4.96 -4.32
CA PRO A 169 23.06 6.16 -4.26
C PRO A 169 22.79 7.04 -5.47
N ALA A 170 22.63 8.35 -5.26
CA ALA A 170 22.52 9.28 -6.37
C ALA A 170 23.73 9.12 -7.29
N THR A 171 23.50 8.79 -8.57
CA THR A 171 24.57 8.82 -9.58
C THR A 171 25.04 10.25 -9.71
N ILE A 172 26.27 10.50 -9.29
CA ILE A 172 26.94 11.77 -9.56
C ILE A 172 27.43 11.67 -11.00
N ASP A 173 26.70 12.30 -11.91
CA ASP A 173 27.22 12.53 -13.26
C ASP A 173 28.44 13.44 -13.15
N ILE A 174 29.64 12.85 -13.40
CA ILE A 174 30.92 13.57 -13.42
C ILE A 174 31.14 14.13 -14.81
#